data_d54bf626175250a17b6e46c65f16a204
#
_entry.id   d54bf626175250a17b6e46c65f16a204
#
_cell.length_a   1.000
_cell.length_b   1.000
_cell.length_c   1.000
_cell.angle_alpha   90.00
_cell.angle_beta   90.00
_cell.angle_gamma   90.00
#
_symmetry.space_group_name_H-M   'P 1'
#
loop_
_entity.id
_entity.type
_entity.pdbx_description
1 polymer ?
#
loop_
_entity_poly.entity_id
_entity_poly.type
_entity_poly.pdbx_seq_one_letter_code
_entity_poly.pdbx_strand_id
1 'polypeptide(L)'
;MGLAGCSYPTDTTPYPGVCVPMVITGSSPAVDSTGAPTNLVVKVRFADYPDPDTVETTSMLLTTSVFRVPETYRVDLAAKTAIMTPVGPLVPLLGYTASVFPGLRSLAGCSGPFRLLSFMTGDGPVDDPPVPPPTFADLRPILDGHCAGNCHADASGGCLAAPAAGLSLCAPEARGALVDVPSREVSSLRLVEPGDSARSYLLRKVLPATAGGGPIPTTLGQREPPGDPLTQAELATLTAWIDGGALP
;
A
#
# COMPACT_ATOMS: atom_id res chain seq x y z
N MET A 1 29.49 -18.49 -4.92
CA MET A 1 28.06 -18.18 -4.91
C MET A 1 27.88 -16.98 -5.81
N GLY A 2 27.19 -17.14 -6.94
CA GLY A 2 27.02 -16.06 -7.91
C GLY A 2 26.12 -14.98 -7.31
N LEU A 3 26.54 -13.71 -7.49
CA LEU A 3 25.71 -12.53 -7.18
C LEU A 3 24.49 -12.56 -8.12
N ALA A 4 23.43 -13.22 -7.70
CA ALA A 4 22.19 -13.21 -8.43
C ALA A 4 21.50 -11.87 -8.18
N GLY A 5 21.39 -11.03 -9.21
CA GLY A 5 20.24 -10.18 -9.28
C GLY A 5 20.37 -8.68 -9.12
N CYS A 6 21.55 -8.07 -9.09
CA CYS A 6 21.64 -6.59 -9.16
C CYS A 6 21.64 -6.05 -10.61
N SER A 7 20.89 -6.66 -11.51
CA SER A 7 20.81 -6.21 -12.90
C SER A 7 19.61 -5.30 -13.12
N TYR A 8 19.83 -4.16 -13.76
CA TYR A 8 18.76 -3.31 -14.26
C TYR A 8 17.89 -4.11 -15.25
N PRO A 9 16.58 -4.05 -15.17
CA PRO A 9 15.73 -4.79 -16.09
C PRO A 9 15.98 -4.35 -17.53
N THR A 10 16.18 -5.32 -18.43
CA THR A 10 16.27 -5.07 -19.87
C THR A 10 14.90 -4.86 -20.50
N ASP A 11 13.83 -5.28 -19.84
CA ASP A 11 12.45 -5.03 -20.25
C ASP A 11 12.02 -3.62 -19.79
N THR A 12 11.66 -2.79 -20.75
CA THR A 12 11.18 -1.41 -20.52
C THR A 12 9.67 -1.32 -20.50
N THR A 13 8.96 -2.44 -20.66
CA THR A 13 7.51 -2.50 -20.63
C THR A 13 7.03 -2.89 -19.22
N PRO A 14 6.24 -2.05 -18.55
CA PRO A 14 5.65 -2.43 -17.27
C PRO A 14 4.82 -3.71 -17.38
N TYR A 15 4.93 -4.57 -16.38
CA TYR A 15 4.17 -5.81 -16.33
C TYR A 15 2.66 -5.53 -16.28
N PRO A 16 1.85 -6.04 -17.23
CA PRO A 16 0.41 -5.74 -17.30
C PRO A 16 -0.40 -6.45 -16.20
N GLY A 17 0.16 -7.48 -15.58
CA GLY A 17 -0.53 -8.32 -14.61
C GLY A 17 -1.38 -9.42 -15.24
N VAL A 18 -1.73 -10.41 -14.43
CA VAL A 18 -2.69 -11.46 -14.76
C VAL A 18 -3.99 -11.17 -14.05
N CYS A 19 -5.07 -11.07 -14.81
CA CYS A 19 -6.39 -10.80 -14.25
C CYS A 19 -6.92 -12.03 -13.50
N VAL A 20 -7.05 -11.90 -12.18
CA VAL A 20 -7.73 -12.85 -11.31
C VAL A 20 -8.90 -12.11 -10.65
N PRO A 21 -10.10 -12.68 -10.59
CA PRO A 21 -11.24 -12.02 -9.96
C PRO A 21 -10.92 -11.59 -8.52
N MET A 22 -11.18 -10.33 -8.20
CA MET A 22 -11.00 -9.82 -6.87
C MET A 22 -12.05 -10.41 -5.92
N VAL A 23 -11.59 -10.93 -4.79
CA VAL A 23 -12.45 -11.47 -3.73
C VAL A 23 -12.23 -10.66 -2.45
N ILE A 24 -13.31 -10.29 -1.77
CA ILE A 24 -13.24 -9.69 -0.43
C ILE A 24 -12.94 -10.81 0.56
N THR A 25 -11.86 -10.66 1.32
CA THR A 25 -11.39 -11.63 2.32
C THR A 25 -11.75 -11.22 3.75
N GLY A 26 -12.18 -9.97 3.95
CA GLY A 26 -12.62 -9.46 5.24
C GLY A 26 -12.99 -7.99 5.21
N SER A 27 -13.62 -7.54 6.28
CA SER A 27 -13.92 -6.13 6.51
C SER A 27 -13.79 -5.74 7.98
N SER A 28 -13.58 -4.47 8.22
CA SER A 28 -13.68 -3.85 9.54
C SER A 28 -14.49 -2.55 9.38
N PRO A 29 -15.63 -2.41 10.05
CA PRO A 29 -16.28 -3.40 10.91
C PRO A 29 -16.58 -4.72 10.20
N ALA A 30 -16.71 -5.81 10.98
CA ALA A 30 -17.15 -7.08 10.42
C ALA A 30 -18.61 -6.98 9.93
N VAL A 31 -18.94 -7.75 8.90
CA VAL A 31 -20.32 -7.77 8.38
C VAL A 31 -21.29 -8.18 9.48
N ASP A 32 -22.42 -7.48 9.56
CA ASP A 32 -23.49 -7.65 10.53
C ASP A 32 -23.06 -7.48 12.01
N SER A 33 -21.89 -6.87 12.25
CA SER A 33 -21.44 -6.53 13.59
C SER A 33 -22.24 -5.34 14.17
N THR A 34 -22.31 -5.31 15.50
CA THR A 34 -22.92 -4.22 16.28
C THR A 34 -21.89 -3.62 17.22
N GLY A 35 -22.15 -2.40 17.70
CA GLY A 35 -21.26 -1.73 18.66
C GLY A 35 -19.98 -1.16 18.03
N ALA A 36 -19.95 -0.95 16.72
CA ALA A 36 -18.80 -0.35 16.06
C ALA A 36 -18.59 1.10 16.54
N PRO A 37 -17.34 1.56 16.81
CA PRO A 37 -17.08 2.93 17.25
C PRO A 37 -17.60 3.97 16.26
N THR A 38 -18.06 5.12 16.75
CA THR A 38 -18.57 6.18 15.87
C THR A 38 -17.45 6.93 15.10
N ASN A 39 -16.21 6.83 15.55
CA ASN A 39 -14.99 7.37 14.90
C ASN A 39 -14.22 6.33 14.08
N LEU A 40 -14.89 5.25 13.68
CA LEU A 40 -14.24 4.16 12.93
C LEU A 40 -13.82 4.58 11.52
N VAL A 41 -12.89 3.79 10.98
CA VAL A 41 -12.53 3.77 9.57
C VAL A 41 -13.00 2.45 8.98
N VAL A 42 -13.70 2.49 7.85
CA VAL A 42 -14.15 1.26 7.16
C VAL A 42 -13.00 0.72 6.31
N LYS A 43 -12.63 -0.53 6.56
CA LYS A 43 -11.57 -1.24 5.83
C LYS A 43 -12.15 -2.45 5.11
N VAL A 44 -11.86 -2.60 3.82
CA VAL A 44 -12.25 -3.77 3.03
C VAL A 44 -10.99 -4.41 2.48
N ARG A 45 -10.72 -5.64 2.90
CA ARG A 45 -9.54 -6.41 2.49
C ARG A 45 -9.88 -7.32 1.32
N PHE A 46 -8.97 -7.39 0.35
CA PHE A 46 -9.09 -8.18 -0.85
C PHE A 46 -8.03 -9.29 -0.92
N ALA A 47 -8.26 -10.28 -1.78
CA ALA A 47 -7.27 -11.31 -2.07
C ALA A 47 -6.10 -10.76 -2.92
N ASP A 48 -6.34 -9.72 -3.71
CA ASP A 48 -5.35 -9.06 -4.56
C ASP A 48 -5.26 -7.56 -4.26
N TYR A 49 -4.33 -6.87 -4.89
CA TYR A 49 -4.01 -5.46 -4.66
C TYR A 49 -5.03 -4.55 -5.31
N PRO A 50 -5.81 -3.76 -4.56
CA PRO A 50 -6.73 -2.78 -5.14
C PRO A 50 -5.94 -1.64 -5.80
N ASP A 51 -6.43 -1.19 -6.95
CA ASP A 51 -5.86 -0.06 -7.67
C ASP A 51 -6.32 1.24 -7.01
N PRO A 52 -5.41 2.06 -6.47
CA PRO A 52 -5.75 3.30 -5.76
C PRO A 52 -6.50 4.31 -6.65
N ASP A 53 -6.33 4.27 -7.97
CA ASP A 53 -7.00 5.18 -8.88
C ASP A 53 -8.48 4.81 -9.12
N THR A 54 -8.89 3.64 -8.66
CA THR A 54 -10.27 3.15 -8.78
C THR A 54 -11.03 3.12 -7.46
N VAL A 55 -10.36 3.42 -6.32
CA VAL A 55 -10.98 3.47 -5.00
C VAL A 55 -11.51 4.88 -4.75
N GLU A 56 -12.76 5.09 -5.09
CA GLU A 56 -13.42 6.39 -5.08
C GLU A 56 -14.92 6.28 -4.82
N THR A 57 -15.61 7.41 -4.80
CA THR A 57 -17.04 7.51 -4.50
C THR A 57 -17.98 6.74 -5.43
N THR A 58 -17.52 6.34 -6.62
CA THR A 58 -18.30 5.54 -7.58
C THR A 58 -18.08 4.05 -7.42
N SER A 59 -17.02 3.67 -6.74
CA SER A 59 -16.63 2.26 -6.53
C SER A 59 -16.79 1.77 -5.10
N MET A 60 -16.78 2.70 -4.12
CA MET A 60 -17.09 2.43 -2.72
C MET A 60 -17.89 3.58 -2.13
N LEU A 61 -18.86 3.28 -1.27
CA LEU A 61 -19.61 4.31 -0.57
C LEU A 61 -20.18 3.79 0.75
N LEU A 62 -20.38 4.70 1.70
CA LEU A 62 -21.01 4.44 2.99
C LEU A 62 -22.37 5.12 3.04
N THR A 63 -23.41 4.36 3.35
CA THR A 63 -24.79 4.87 3.42
C THR A 63 -25.48 4.41 4.70
N THR A 64 -26.52 5.14 5.07
CA THR A 64 -27.60 4.67 5.93
C THR A 64 -28.81 4.36 5.07
N SER A 65 -29.96 4.03 5.67
CA SER A 65 -31.24 3.91 4.96
C SER A 65 -31.76 5.24 4.39
N VAL A 66 -31.22 6.39 4.83
CA VAL A 66 -31.75 7.71 4.53
C VAL A 66 -30.75 8.61 3.79
N PHE A 67 -29.45 8.53 4.10
CA PHE A 67 -28.44 9.43 3.55
C PHE A 67 -27.12 8.71 3.25
N ARG A 68 -26.34 9.35 2.39
CA ARG A 68 -24.95 9.00 2.14
C ARG A 68 -24.04 9.74 3.12
N VAL A 69 -23.00 9.05 3.61
CA VAL A 69 -21.97 9.63 4.46
C VAL A 69 -20.86 10.21 3.56
N PRO A 70 -20.41 11.45 3.76
CA PRO A 70 -19.20 11.95 3.10
C PRO A 70 -17.96 11.23 3.63
N GLU A 71 -17.10 10.78 2.71
CA GLU A 71 -15.91 10.01 3.03
C GLU A 71 -14.70 10.39 2.16
N THR A 72 -13.50 10.07 2.66
CA THR A 72 -12.24 10.08 1.93
C THR A 72 -11.72 8.66 1.74
N TYR A 73 -10.84 8.45 0.76
CA TYR A 73 -10.39 7.13 0.36
C TYR A 73 -8.87 7.02 0.41
N ARG A 74 -8.39 5.84 0.77
CA ARG A 74 -6.98 5.47 0.73
C ARG A 74 -6.86 3.97 0.46
N VAL A 75 -5.71 3.56 -0.04
CA VAL A 75 -5.36 2.15 -0.24
C VAL A 75 -4.11 1.81 0.55
N ASP A 76 -4.17 0.76 1.34
CA ASP A 76 -3.01 0.09 1.91
C ASP A 76 -2.70 -1.14 1.05
N LEU A 77 -1.70 -1.02 0.17
CA LEU A 77 -1.29 -2.11 -0.71
C LEU A 77 -0.66 -3.25 0.09
N ALA A 78 0.14 -2.96 1.13
CA ALA A 78 0.77 -4.00 1.94
C ALA A 78 -0.25 -4.91 2.61
N ALA A 79 -1.39 -4.34 3.03
CA ALA A 79 -2.52 -5.08 3.62
C ALA A 79 -3.57 -5.51 2.58
N LYS A 80 -3.42 -5.16 1.30
CA LYS A 80 -4.42 -5.37 0.23
C LYS A 80 -5.79 -4.81 0.58
N THR A 81 -5.83 -3.61 1.15
CA THR A 81 -7.01 -3.06 1.79
C THR A 81 -7.39 -1.71 1.19
N ALA A 82 -8.64 -1.56 0.77
CA ALA A 82 -9.25 -0.26 0.51
C ALA A 82 -9.83 0.30 1.82
N ILE A 83 -9.59 1.58 2.07
CA ILE A 83 -9.90 2.27 3.31
C ILE A 83 -10.80 3.45 2.97
N MET A 84 -11.91 3.54 3.66
CA MET A 84 -12.91 4.60 3.55
C MET A 84 -13.05 5.27 4.93
N THR A 85 -12.70 6.54 4.99
CA THR A 85 -12.71 7.32 6.23
C THR A 85 -13.85 8.33 6.19
N PRO A 86 -14.88 8.19 7.03
CA PRO A 86 -15.92 9.21 7.18
C PRO A 86 -15.31 10.57 7.54
N VAL A 87 -15.82 11.65 6.94
CA VAL A 87 -15.33 13.03 7.19
C VAL A 87 -15.60 13.47 8.63
N GLY A 88 -16.60 12.88 9.29
CA GLY A 88 -16.93 13.14 10.68
C GLY A 88 -17.40 11.88 11.39
N PRO A 89 -17.62 11.96 12.71
CA PRO A 89 -18.11 10.81 13.47
C PRO A 89 -19.48 10.36 12.98
N LEU A 90 -19.67 9.05 12.96
CA LEU A 90 -20.94 8.42 12.61
C LEU A 90 -21.97 8.64 13.74
N VAL A 91 -23.24 8.60 13.38
CA VAL A 91 -24.33 8.70 14.37
C VAL A 91 -24.33 7.41 15.23
N PRO A 92 -24.43 7.52 16.56
CA PRO A 92 -24.53 6.36 17.44
C PRO A 92 -25.78 5.52 17.18
N LEU A 93 -25.69 4.22 17.46
CA LEU A 93 -26.81 3.26 17.41
C LEU A 93 -27.56 3.23 16.07
N LEU A 94 -26.85 3.53 14.98
CA LEU A 94 -27.43 3.57 13.63
C LEU A 94 -26.80 2.50 12.73
N GLY A 95 -27.62 1.95 11.84
CA GLY A 95 -27.19 0.98 10.83
C GLY A 95 -26.54 1.67 9.63
N TYR A 96 -25.40 1.15 9.20
CA TYR A 96 -24.64 1.59 8.03
C TYR A 96 -24.40 0.43 7.07
N THR A 97 -24.26 0.75 5.79
CA THR A 97 -23.87 -0.21 4.75
C THR A 97 -22.72 0.39 3.94
N ALA A 98 -21.58 -0.27 3.98
CA ALA A 98 -20.49 -0.03 3.05
C ALA A 98 -20.73 -0.86 1.79
N SER A 99 -20.86 -0.19 0.66
CA SER A 99 -21.09 -0.83 -0.65
C SER A 99 -19.80 -0.83 -1.44
N VAL A 100 -19.46 -1.97 -2.04
CA VAL A 100 -18.35 -2.14 -2.99
C VAL A 100 -18.94 -2.48 -4.35
N PHE A 101 -18.52 -1.80 -5.39
CA PHE A 101 -19.00 -1.95 -6.75
C PHE A 101 -17.91 -2.47 -7.70
N PRO A 102 -18.28 -3.09 -8.83
CA PRO A 102 -17.33 -3.59 -9.83
C PRO A 102 -16.43 -2.53 -10.48
N GLY A 103 -16.72 -1.24 -10.27
CA GLY A 103 -15.83 -0.12 -10.64
C GLY A 103 -14.49 -0.13 -9.90
N LEU A 104 -14.45 -0.66 -8.68
CA LEU A 104 -13.19 -0.95 -8.00
C LEU A 104 -12.45 -2.04 -8.75
N ARG A 105 -11.15 -1.83 -9.02
CA ARG A 105 -10.32 -2.76 -9.80
C ARG A 105 -9.07 -3.15 -9.03
N SER A 106 -8.47 -4.27 -9.41
CA SER A 106 -7.10 -4.58 -8.98
C SER A 106 -6.08 -3.81 -9.82
N LEU A 107 -4.83 -3.78 -9.38
CA LEU A 107 -3.70 -3.24 -10.18
C LEU A 107 -3.56 -3.96 -11.54
N ALA A 108 -4.04 -5.20 -11.67
CA ALA A 108 -4.11 -5.93 -12.94
C ALA A 108 -5.37 -5.57 -13.77
N GLY A 109 -6.19 -4.62 -13.35
CA GLY A 109 -7.38 -4.16 -14.05
C GLY A 109 -8.63 -5.04 -13.86
N CYS A 110 -8.57 -6.08 -13.00
CA CYS A 110 -9.70 -6.96 -12.73
C CYS A 110 -10.75 -6.26 -11.90
N SER A 111 -12.02 -6.40 -12.31
CA SER A 111 -13.15 -5.81 -11.59
C SER A 111 -13.34 -6.42 -10.21
N GLY A 112 -13.71 -5.59 -9.25
CA GLY A 112 -14.13 -5.99 -7.93
C GLY A 112 -15.52 -6.63 -7.91
N PRO A 113 -15.89 -7.24 -6.78
CA PRO A 113 -17.23 -7.80 -6.60
C PRO A 113 -18.25 -6.71 -6.29
N PHE A 114 -19.51 -6.94 -6.59
CA PHE A 114 -20.58 -6.20 -5.91
C PHE A 114 -20.81 -6.82 -4.53
N ARG A 115 -20.68 -6.01 -3.46
CA ARG A 115 -20.95 -6.45 -2.08
C ARG A 115 -21.52 -5.32 -1.23
N LEU A 116 -22.42 -5.70 -0.33
CA LEU A 116 -22.96 -4.87 0.73
C LEU A 116 -22.44 -5.41 2.07
N LEU A 117 -21.84 -4.54 2.87
CA LEU A 117 -21.20 -4.85 4.14
C LEU A 117 -21.89 -4.01 5.22
N SER A 118 -22.92 -4.55 5.85
CA SER A 118 -23.72 -3.85 6.83
C SER A 118 -23.11 -3.98 8.23
N PHE A 119 -23.26 -2.95 9.06
CA PHE A 119 -22.88 -2.95 10.47
C PHE A 119 -23.71 -1.91 11.22
N MET A 120 -23.69 -1.95 12.56
CA MET A 120 -24.34 -0.98 13.43
C MET A 120 -23.29 -0.33 14.35
N THR A 121 -23.36 0.98 14.50
CA THR A 121 -22.54 1.72 15.46
C THR A 121 -22.96 1.45 16.90
N GLY A 122 -22.03 1.61 17.84
CA GLY A 122 -22.26 1.64 19.28
C GLY A 122 -22.61 3.03 19.79
N ASP A 123 -22.46 3.24 21.10
CA ASP A 123 -22.87 4.45 21.80
C ASP A 123 -21.95 5.66 21.54
N GLY A 124 -20.71 5.44 21.10
CA GLY A 124 -19.75 6.54 20.93
C GLY A 124 -18.40 6.15 20.31
N PRO A 125 -17.46 7.09 20.30
CA PRO A 125 -16.12 6.86 19.82
C PRO A 125 -15.33 5.96 20.78
N VAL A 126 -14.25 5.37 20.26
CA VAL A 126 -13.20 4.75 21.07
C VAL A 126 -11.99 5.67 21.06
N ASP A 127 -11.41 5.90 22.23
CA ASP A 127 -10.14 6.61 22.36
C ASP A 127 -9.02 5.68 21.86
N ASP A 128 -8.49 6.01 20.71
CA ASP A 128 -7.33 5.35 20.12
C ASP A 128 -6.27 6.44 19.88
N PRO A 129 -5.34 6.63 20.83
CA PRO A 129 -4.33 7.67 20.71
C PRO A 129 -3.49 7.43 19.45
N PRO A 130 -3.20 8.48 18.67
CA PRO A 130 -2.42 8.33 17.44
C PRO A 130 -1.02 7.80 17.75
N VAL A 131 -0.67 6.69 17.11
CA VAL A 131 0.71 6.18 17.13
C VAL A 131 1.54 7.07 16.20
N PRO A 132 2.65 7.66 16.69
CA PRO A 132 3.50 8.45 15.82
C PRO A 132 4.04 7.59 14.66
N PRO A 133 4.09 8.14 13.43
CA PRO A 133 4.62 7.39 12.30
C PRO A 133 6.11 7.08 12.52
N PRO A 134 6.59 5.96 11.95
CA PRO A 134 8.02 5.67 11.93
C PRO A 134 8.82 6.79 11.27
N THR A 135 10.10 6.89 11.65
CA THR A 135 11.08 7.78 11.04
C THR A 135 11.94 7.01 10.04
N PHE A 136 12.80 7.72 9.29
CA PHE A 136 13.77 7.05 8.41
C PHE A 136 14.77 6.18 9.19
N ALA A 137 15.05 6.52 10.46
CA ALA A 137 15.91 5.71 11.32
C ALA A 137 15.29 4.32 11.60
N ASP A 138 13.96 4.23 11.70
CA ASP A 138 13.23 2.95 11.86
C ASP A 138 13.23 2.13 10.56
N LEU A 139 13.27 2.78 9.39
CA LEU A 139 13.32 2.14 8.09
C LEU A 139 14.73 1.67 7.71
N ARG A 140 15.76 2.36 8.20
CA ARG A 140 17.16 2.13 7.81
C ARG A 140 17.60 0.66 7.94
N PRO A 141 17.33 -0.06 9.06
CA PRO A 141 17.70 -1.48 9.18
C PRO A 141 17.07 -2.37 8.11
N ILE A 142 15.84 -2.05 7.65
CA ILE A 142 15.15 -2.79 6.60
C ILE A 142 15.90 -2.60 5.27
N LEU A 143 16.25 -1.36 4.91
CA LEU A 143 17.00 -1.06 3.70
C LEU A 143 18.39 -1.70 3.73
N ASP A 144 19.08 -1.65 4.84
CA ASP A 144 20.41 -2.25 5.00
C ASP A 144 20.36 -3.78 4.90
N GLY A 145 19.34 -4.42 5.48
CA GLY A 145 19.16 -5.86 5.45
C GLY A 145 18.78 -6.43 4.08
N HIS A 146 17.97 -5.70 3.31
CA HIS A 146 17.38 -6.21 2.08
C HIS A 146 17.91 -5.56 0.80
N CYS A 147 18.39 -4.31 0.85
CA CYS A 147 18.70 -3.52 -0.34
C CYS A 147 20.19 -3.15 -0.49
N ALA A 148 20.97 -3.16 0.60
CA ALA A 148 22.39 -2.84 0.53
C ALA A 148 23.16 -3.90 -0.28
N GLY A 149 23.58 -4.97 0.30
CA GLY A 149 24.12 -6.22 -0.29
C GLY A 149 24.92 -6.09 -1.60
N ASN A 150 25.66 -4.99 -1.82
CA ASN A 150 26.35 -4.63 -3.06
C ASN A 150 25.43 -4.29 -4.27
N CYS A 151 24.14 -4.10 -4.05
CA CYS A 151 23.23 -3.63 -5.09
C CYS A 151 23.02 -2.12 -5.04
N HIS A 152 22.52 -1.58 -3.93
CA HIS A 152 22.25 -0.15 -3.77
C HIS A 152 23.19 0.54 -2.77
N ALA A 153 23.92 -0.23 -1.95
CA ALA A 153 25.01 0.17 -1.10
C ALA A 153 25.97 -1.01 -0.93
N ASP A 154 27.19 -0.79 -0.44
CA ASP A 154 28.08 -1.90 -0.08
C ASP A 154 27.59 -2.60 1.22
N ALA A 155 28.21 -3.72 1.55
CA ALA A 155 27.81 -4.53 2.71
C ALA A 155 28.00 -3.82 4.06
N SER A 156 28.74 -2.70 4.10
CA SER A 156 28.96 -1.86 5.27
C SER A 156 28.07 -0.59 5.29
N GLY A 157 27.18 -0.42 4.28
CA GLY A 157 26.34 0.75 4.10
C GLY A 157 27.03 1.92 3.40
N GLY A 158 28.24 1.71 2.85
CA GLY A 158 28.97 2.71 2.07
C GLY A 158 28.43 2.86 0.65
N CYS A 159 28.84 3.94 -0.03
CA CYS A 159 28.37 4.24 -1.37
C CYS A 159 29.11 3.42 -2.44
N LEU A 160 28.35 2.82 -3.35
CA LEU A 160 28.88 2.20 -4.55
C LEU A 160 29.15 3.23 -5.65
N ALA A 161 30.20 3.03 -6.43
CA ALA A 161 30.51 3.88 -7.58
C ALA A 161 29.44 3.76 -8.70
N ALA A 162 28.79 2.60 -8.80
CA ALA A 162 27.73 2.31 -9.77
C ALA A 162 26.64 1.43 -9.11
N PRO A 163 25.74 2.02 -8.33
CA PRO A 163 24.65 1.26 -7.71
C PRO A 163 23.64 0.80 -8.75
N ALA A 164 22.96 -0.30 -8.46
CA ALA A 164 21.91 -0.85 -9.33
C ALA A 164 20.85 0.21 -9.65
N ALA A 165 20.41 0.25 -10.90
CA ALA A 165 19.48 1.26 -11.42
C ALA A 165 19.89 2.72 -11.14
N GLY A 166 21.15 2.97 -10.74
CA GLY A 166 21.63 4.27 -10.32
C GLY A 166 20.98 4.78 -9.02
N LEU A 167 20.34 3.91 -8.25
CA LEU A 167 19.76 4.23 -6.94
C LEU A 167 20.78 3.93 -5.83
N SER A 168 21.29 5.00 -5.20
CA SER A 168 22.19 4.87 -4.06
C SER A 168 21.37 4.90 -2.76
N LEU A 169 21.54 3.87 -1.94
CA LEU A 169 20.95 3.77 -0.59
C LEU A 169 22.01 3.84 0.50
N CYS A 170 23.21 4.36 0.20
CA CYS A 170 24.24 4.56 1.20
C CYS A 170 23.88 5.69 2.20
N ALA A 171 24.36 5.58 3.42
CA ALA A 171 24.25 6.67 4.39
C ALA A 171 25.23 7.83 4.05
N PRO A 172 24.84 9.10 4.22
CA PRO A 172 23.57 9.61 4.72
C PRO A 172 22.53 9.90 3.60
N GLU A 173 22.80 9.59 2.35
CA GLU A 173 22.08 10.06 1.18
C GLU A 173 20.77 9.31 0.89
N ALA A 174 20.61 8.12 1.45
CA ALA A 174 19.54 7.17 1.08
C ALA A 174 18.12 7.79 1.11
N ARG A 175 17.77 8.59 2.13
CA ARG A 175 16.45 9.21 2.20
C ARG A 175 16.24 10.20 1.05
N GLY A 176 17.23 11.05 0.79
CA GLY A 176 17.16 12.03 -0.30
C GLY A 176 17.13 11.39 -1.70
N ALA A 177 17.67 10.18 -1.84
CA ALA A 177 17.61 9.41 -3.07
C ALA A 177 16.24 8.76 -3.31
N LEU A 178 15.38 8.68 -2.29
CA LEU A 178 14.07 8.03 -2.34
C LEU A 178 12.92 9.02 -2.38
N VAL A 179 12.92 10.02 -1.47
CA VAL A 179 11.76 10.86 -1.21
C VAL A 179 11.60 11.93 -2.29
N ASP A 180 10.40 12.02 -2.87
CA ASP A 180 10.05 12.93 -3.98
C ASP A 180 10.86 12.73 -5.28
N VAL A 181 11.60 11.63 -5.41
CA VAL A 181 12.41 11.34 -6.60
C VAL A 181 11.58 10.54 -7.61
N PRO A 182 11.49 10.96 -8.88
CA PRO A 182 10.81 10.19 -9.92
C PRO A 182 11.45 8.81 -10.10
N SER A 183 10.65 7.77 -10.25
CA SER A 183 11.15 6.44 -10.62
C SER A 183 11.73 6.47 -12.02
N ARG A 184 12.90 5.89 -12.21
CA ARG A 184 13.52 5.73 -13.54
C ARG A 184 12.85 4.62 -14.36
N GLU A 185 12.21 3.68 -13.69
CA GLU A 185 11.53 2.56 -14.33
C GLU A 185 10.11 2.95 -14.76
N VAL A 186 9.37 3.68 -13.91
CA VAL A 186 8.01 4.14 -14.20
C VAL A 186 7.91 5.62 -13.85
N SER A 187 8.19 6.48 -14.82
CA SER A 187 8.34 7.93 -14.63
C SER A 187 7.06 8.64 -14.16
N SER A 188 5.90 8.02 -14.27
CA SER A 188 4.63 8.51 -13.73
C SER A 188 4.50 8.34 -12.21
N LEU A 189 5.41 7.57 -11.59
CA LEU A 189 5.46 7.35 -10.15
C LEU A 189 6.74 7.94 -9.56
N ARG A 190 6.66 8.37 -8.31
CA ARG A 190 7.85 8.66 -7.51
C ARG A 190 8.34 7.40 -6.81
N LEU A 191 9.62 7.33 -6.49
CA LEU A 191 10.14 6.24 -5.65
C LEU A 191 9.40 6.21 -4.31
N VAL A 192 9.30 7.35 -3.66
CA VAL A 192 8.47 7.57 -2.46
C VAL A 192 7.65 8.84 -2.67
N GLU A 193 6.34 8.73 -2.67
CA GLU A 193 5.38 9.83 -2.63
C GLU A 193 4.98 10.06 -1.16
N PRO A 194 5.46 11.11 -0.49
CA PRO A 194 5.15 11.34 0.92
C PRO A 194 3.64 11.46 1.17
N GLY A 195 3.12 10.66 2.10
CA GLY A 195 1.70 10.62 2.42
C GLY A 195 0.88 9.65 1.57
N ASP A 196 1.46 9.02 0.53
CA ASP A 196 0.76 8.08 -0.35
C ASP A 196 1.62 6.85 -0.69
N SER A 197 1.56 5.86 0.17
CA SER A 197 2.29 4.61 -0.02
C SER A 197 1.81 3.82 -1.24
N ALA A 198 0.53 3.91 -1.58
CA ALA A 198 -0.05 3.19 -2.71
C ALA A 198 0.43 3.71 -4.08
N ARG A 199 0.82 4.99 -4.14
CA ARG A 199 1.44 5.59 -5.33
C ARG A 199 2.96 5.66 -5.27
N SER A 200 3.58 5.09 -4.24
CA SER A 200 5.03 4.98 -4.12
C SER A 200 5.56 3.75 -4.84
N TYR A 201 6.46 3.97 -5.84
CA TYR A 201 7.04 2.88 -6.62
C TYR A 201 7.84 1.90 -5.77
N LEU A 202 8.58 2.42 -4.76
CA LEU A 202 9.35 1.59 -3.84
C LEU A 202 8.49 0.52 -3.17
N LEU A 203 7.30 0.90 -2.64
CA LEU A 203 6.41 -0.09 -2.04
C LEU A 203 5.97 -1.13 -3.07
N ARG A 204 5.51 -0.71 -4.25
CA ARG A 204 5.10 -1.65 -5.31
C ARG A 204 6.20 -2.63 -5.70
N LYS A 205 7.45 -2.16 -5.73
CA LYS A 205 8.61 -2.97 -6.12
C LYS A 205 8.95 -4.08 -5.12
N VAL A 206 8.65 -3.86 -3.84
CA VAL A 206 8.97 -4.83 -2.76
C VAL A 206 7.79 -5.70 -2.33
N LEU A 207 6.57 -5.44 -2.83
CA LEU A 207 5.39 -6.24 -2.49
C LEU A 207 5.53 -7.69 -3.00
N PRO A 208 4.95 -8.66 -2.27
CA PRO A 208 4.80 -10.03 -2.75
C PRO A 208 4.05 -10.12 -4.07
N ALA A 209 4.15 -11.27 -4.74
CA ALA A 209 3.42 -11.53 -5.98
C ALA A 209 1.92 -11.30 -5.84
N THR A 210 1.28 -10.93 -6.96
CA THR A 210 -0.18 -10.83 -7.08
C THR A 210 -0.85 -12.20 -6.87
N ALA A 211 -2.16 -12.22 -6.72
CA ALA A 211 -2.94 -13.45 -6.68
C ALA A 211 -2.76 -14.32 -7.94
N GLY A 212 -2.42 -13.70 -9.08
CA GLY A 212 -2.06 -14.40 -10.33
C GLY A 212 -0.63 -14.95 -10.38
N GLY A 213 0.16 -14.78 -9.30
CA GLY A 213 1.51 -15.33 -9.19
C GLY A 213 2.61 -14.54 -9.91
N GLY A 214 2.28 -13.39 -10.50
CA GLY A 214 3.23 -12.51 -11.19
C GLY A 214 3.72 -11.35 -10.32
N PRO A 215 4.69 -10.55 -10.81
CA PRO A 215 5.10 -9.31 -10.18
C PRO A 215 3.94 -8.32 -10.12
N ILE A 216 4.10 -7.27 -9.33
CA ILE A 216 3.09 -6.23 -9.24
C ILE A 216 2.93 -5.54 -10.60
N PRO A 217 1.71 -5.42 -11.13
CA PRO A 217 1.45 -4.68 -12.36
C PRO A 217 2.00 -3.25 -12.28
N THR A 218 2.40 -2.71 -13.44
CA THR A 218 3.04 -1.39 -13.55
C THR A 218 4.45 -1.28 -12.96
N THR A 219 5.06 -2.39 -12.50
CA THR A 219 6.50 -2.43 -12.19
C THR A 219 7.31 -2.99 -13.36
N LEU A 220 8.61 -2.72 -13.40
CA LEU A 220 9.53 -3.30 -14.36
C LEU A 220 10.35 -4.42 -13.73
N GLY A 221 10.68 -5.42 -14.53
CA GLY A 221 11.54 -6.53 -14.11
C GLY A 221 10.95 -7.34 -12.95
N GLN A 222 11.85 -7.92 -12.17
CA GLN A 222 11.46 -8.75 -11.02
C GLN A 222 11.20 -7.91 -9.76
N ARG A 223 10.51 -8.53 -8.80
CA ARG A 223 10.35 -7.99 -7.45
C ARG A 223 11.74 -7.76 -6.81
N GLU A 224 11.82 -6.76 -6.00
CA GLU A 224 12.96 -6.52 -5.10
C GLU A 224 12.57 -6.81 -3.63
N PRO A 225 13.51 -7.26 -2.80
CA PRO A 225 14.82 -7.81 -3.21
C PRO A 225 14.64 -9.14 -3.97
N PRO A 226 15.62 -9.55 -4.78
CA PRO A 226 15.54 -10.83 -5.52
C PRO A 226 15.64 -12.06 -4.60
N GLY A 227 16.12 -11.87 -3.37
CA GLY A 227 16.19 -12.88 -2.32
C GLY A 227 14.90 -12.99 -1.50
N ASP A 228 15.06 -13.07 -0.18
CA ASP A 228 13.93 -13.16 0.75
C ASP A 228 13.07 -11.89 0.70
N PRO A 229 11.74 -12.04 0.59
CA PRO A 229 10.84 -10.89 0.60
C PRO A 229 10.85 -10.18 1.96
N LEU A 230 10.47 -8.89 1.95
CA LEU A 230 10.18 -8.20 3.19
C LEU A 230 9.06 -8.94 3.94
N THR A 231 9.20 -9.00 5.25
CA THR A 231 8.15 -9.53 6.13
C THR A 231 6.95 -8.58 6.16
N GLN A 232 5.80 -9.07 6.61
CA GLN A 232 4.61 -8.23 6.76
C GLN A 232 4.84 -7.05 7.74
N ALA A 233 5.67 -7.24 8.77
CA ALA A 233 6.01 -6.18 9.72
C ALA A 233 6.88 -5.10 9.06
N GLU A 234 7.87 -5.48 8.25
CA GLU A 234 8.72 -4.55 7.50
C GLU A 234 7.91 -3.77 6.45
N LEU A 235 7.01 -4.45 5.73
CA LEU A 235 6.08 -3.80 4.80
C LEU A 235 5.16 -2.81 5.52
N ALA A 236 4.67 -3.15 6.71
CA ALA A 236 3.85 -2.24 7.52
C ALA A 236 4.66 -1.01 7.98
N THR A 237 5.92 -1.19 8.39
CA THR A 237 6.82 -0.09 8.76
C THR A 237 7.07 0.83 7.57
N LEU A 238 7.40 0.28 6.40
CA LEU A 238 7.61 1.03 5.17
C LEU A 238 6.34 1.82 4.77
N THR A 239 5.18 1.17 4.80
CA THR A 239 3.88 1.80 4.49
C THR A 239 3.59 2.94 5.48
N ALA A 240 3.74 2.69 6.78
CA ALA A 240 3.47 3.69 7.80
C ALA A 240 4.45 4.88 7.74
N TRP A 241 5.72 4.65 7.41
CA TRP A 241 6.70 5.72 7.20
C TRP A 241 6.30 6.60 6.01
N ILE A 242 5.94 6.02 4.88
CA ILE A 242 5.52 6.79 3.69
C ILE A 242 4.23 7.54 3.98
N ASP A 243 3.21 6.89 4.52
CA ASP A 243 1.90 7.48 4.83
C ASP A 243 2.01 8.57 5.90
N GLY A 244 3.00 8.47 6.79
CA GLY A 244 3.36 9.49 7.78
C GLY A 244 4.13 10.70 7.22
N GLY A 245 4.32 10.78 5.91
CA GLY A 245 5.03 11.88 5.24
C GLY A 245 6.51 11.64 5.01
N ALA A 246 6.98 10.40 5.09
CA ALA A 246 8.37 9.99 4.88
C ALA A 246 9.37 10.80 5.75
N LEU A 247 9.08 10.91 7.03
CA LEU A 247 9.84 11.72 8.01
C LEU A 247 11.32 11.31 8.09
N PRO A 248 12.22 12.26 8.45
CA PRO A 248 13.65 12.01 8.64
C PRO A 248 13.95 10.99 9.71
#